data_ff045c35dd79be464b548298cc68940d
#
_entry.id   ff045c35dd79be464b548298cc68940d
#
_cell.length_a   1.000
_cell.length_b   1.000
_cell.length_c   1.000
_cell.angle_alpha   90.00
_cell.angle_beta   90.00
_cell.angle_gamma   90.00
#
_symmetry.space_group_name_H-M   'P 1'
#
loop_
_entity.id
_entity.type
_entity.pdbx_description
1 polymer ?
#
loop_
_entity_poly.entity_id
_entity_poly.type
_entity_poly.pdbx_seq_one_letter_code
_entity_poly.pdbx_strand_id
1 'polypeptide(L)'
;MLKHTLCLLLLLALLSCAALADSLPVYHKKSERSQAPYETVEYREEMPFAPDAELMRVDVLGIRQGDCIVITCGGQRMLVDGGENQPQRNRVVDDYLRANGIDHFDYFFLTHAHDDHLEQQQRLIKKGVAPDVLLSPYSEDDSYTLWNDYKRQLNKAGIPLQTIATGYVTELGGATLTYYRRNEKGLTMNNHSACAMLQFGDARMFLAADIGGETQRWLLATFGAEPFRCDVYKSAHHNRTATVTEFLDALSPSLAINTNTRSSTKTGENQQDRRDIPRYYISTGTIHLLTDGSQWYVWQEE
;
A
#
# COMPACT_ATOMS: atom_id res chain seq x y z
N MET A 1 28.66 -38.83 -13.24
CA MET A 1 27.87 -38.41 -12.08
C MET A 1 27.66 -36.89 -12.02
N LEU A 2 28.67 -36.05 -12.34
CA LEU A 2 28.52 -34.57 -12.23
C LEU A 2 27.49 -33.94 -13.20
N LYS A 3 27.32 -34.50 -14.42
CA LYS A 3 26.38 -33.97 -15.42
C LYS A 3 24.90 -34.20 -15.09
N HIS A 4 24.59 -35.25 -14.34
CA HIS A 4 23.17 -35.51 -13.93
C HIS A 4 22.75 -34.69 -12.74
N THR A 5 23.70 -34.34 -11.85
CA THR A 5 23.42 -33.47 -10.69
C THR A 5 23.14 -32.02 -11.12
N LEU A 6 23.87 -31.55 -12.17
CA LEU A 6 23.65 -30.20 -12.71
C LEU A 6 22.29 -30.04 -13.42
N CYS A 7 21.85 -31.10 -14.16
CA CYS A 7 20.53 -31.12 -14.78
C CYS A 7 19.39 -31.13 -13.74
N LEU A 8 19.57 -31.85 -12.64
CA LEU A 8 18.56 -31.93 -11.58
C LEU A 8 18.41 -30.57 -10.82
N LEU A 9 19.53 -29.88 -10.58
CA LEU A 9 19.54 -28.54 -9.99
C LEU A 9 18.92 -27.48 -10.91
N LEU A 10 19.15 -27.57 -12.22
CA LEU A 10 18.51 -26.70 -13.21
C LEU A 10 17.00 -26.99 -13.34
N LEU A 11 16.58 -28.26 -13.24
CA LEU A 11 15.16 -28.61 -13.23
C LEU A 11 14.46 -28.15 -11.95
N LEU A 12 15.12 -28.25 -10.80
CA LEU A 12 14.59 -27.73 -9.52
C LEU A 12 14.52 -26.19 -9.50
N ALA A 13 15.50 -25.51 -10.14
CA ALA A 13 15.44 -24.06 -10.29
C ALA A 13 14.34 -23.60 -11.25
N LEU A 14 14.07 -24.37 -12.32
CA LEU A 14 12.97 -24.10 -13.24
C LEU A 14 11.61 -24.41 -12.62
N LEU A 15 11.51 -25.45 -11.78
CA LEU A 15 10.30 -25.76 -11.04
C LEU A 15 10.01 -24.72 -9.94
N SER A 16 11.05 -24.16 -9.30
CA SER A 16 10.85 -23.07 -8.33
C SER A 16 10.46 -21.74 -9.00
N CYS A 17 10.95 -21.46 -10.22
CA CYS A 17 10.48 -20.34 -11.02
C CYS A 17 9.04 -20.52 -11.52
N ALA A 18 8.61 -21.75 -11.84
CA ALA A 18 7.23 -22.02 -12.22
C ALA A 18 6.27 -21.91 -11.03
N ALA A 19 6.68 -22.35 -9.83
CA ALA A 19 5.89 -22.20 -8.62
C ALA A 19 5.75 -20.73 -8.18
N LEU A 20 6.75 -19.88 -8.47
CA LEU A 20 6.66 -18.43 -8.26
C LEU A 20 5.71 -17.74 -9.27
N ALA A 21 5.52 -18.32 -10.46
CA ALA A 21 4.58 -17.77 -11.43
C ALA A 21 3.10 -18.02 -11.04
N ASP A 22 2.83 -19.08 -10.28
CA ASP A 22 1.48 -19.41 -9.79
C ASP A 22 1.09 -18.61 -8.52
N SER A 23 2.01 -17.89 -7.90
CA SER A 23 1.78 -17.07 -6.70
C SER A 23 1.41 -15.60 -7.00
N LEU A 24 1.26 -15.23 -8.26
CA LEU A 24 0.93 -13.88 -8.66
C LEU A 24 -0.58 -13.62 -8.55
N PRO A 25 -1.01 -12.34 -8.37
CA PRO A 25 -2.41 -11.99 -8.29
C PRO A 25 -3.21 -12.57 -9.45
N VAL A 26 -4.25 -13.33 -9.16
CA VAL A 26 -5.17 -13.82 -10.20
C VAL A 26 -6.01 -12.64 -10.65
N TYR A 27 -5.68 -12.06 -11.78
CA TYR A 27 -6.50 -11.05 -12.43
C TYR A 27 -6.67 -11.40 -13.90
N HIS A 28 -7.84 -11.11 -14.44
CA HIS A 28 -8.06 -11.28 -15.86
C HIS A 28 -7.52 -10.07 -16.62
N LYS A 29 -6.61 -10.28 -17.55
CA LYS A 29 -6.33 -9.31 -18.60
C LYS A 29 -7.61 -9.05 -19.35
N LYS A 30 -8.39 -8.11 -18.92
CA LYS A 30 -9.46 -7.59 -19.73
C LYS A 30 -8.84 -6.59 -20.68
N SER A 31 -9.16 -6.76 -21.99
CA SER A 31 -8.73 -5.83 -23.01
C SER A 31 -8.66 -4.43 -22.44
N GLU A 32 -7.52 -4.03 -22.14
CA GLU A 32 -6.81 -2.75 -22.12
C GLU A 32 -7.52 -1.51 -21.62
N ARG A 33 -8.81 -1.46 -21.52
CA ARG A 33 -9.56 -0.26 -21.14
C ARG A 33 -10.57 -0.46 -20.04
N SER A 34 -10.80 -1.67 -19.67
CA SER A 34 -11.74 -1.98 -18.59
C SER A 34 -10.97 -2.09 -17.29
N GLN A 35 -11.46 -1.38 -16.33
CA GLN A 35 -10.94 -1.41 -14.99
C GLN A 35 -11.77 -2.25 -14.08
N ALA A 36 -12.88 -2.70 -14.54
CA ALA A 36 -13.66 -3.67 -13.81
C ALA A 36 -12.91 -4.97 -13.96
N PRO A 37 -12.32 -5.39 -12.94
CA PRO A 37 -11.32 -6.39 -13.05
C PRO A 37 -11.93 -7.75 -13.16
N TYR A 38 -12.93 -8.01 -12.43
CA TYR A 38 -13.42 -9.34 -12.24
C TYR A 38 -14.92 -9.30 -12.18
N GLU A 39 -15.53 -10.33 -12.73
CA GLU A 39 -16.87 -10.69 -12.33
C GLU A 39 -16.84 -10.72 -10.81
N THR A 40 -17.79 -10.07 -10.19
CA THR A 40 -18.01 -10.12 -8.75
C THR A 40 -18.24 -11.56 -8.36
N VAL A 41 -17.18 -12.23 -8.01
CA VAL A 41 -17.28 -13.51 -7.32
C VAL A 41 -17.79 -13.18 -5.93
N GLU A 42 -18.89 -13.77 -5.55
CA GLU A 42 -19.36 -13.64 -4.19
C GLU A 42 -18.26 -14.12 -3.25
N TYR A 43 -17.73 -13.19 -2.50
CA TYR A 43 -16.54 -13.25 -1.68
C TYR A 43 -16.35 -14.50 -0.81
N ARG A 44 -17.38 -15.27 -0.56
CA ARG A 44 -17.34 -16.39 0.40
C ARG A 44 -17.30 -17.80 -0.20
N GLU A 45 -17.65 -17.96 -1.44
CA GLU A 45 -17.82 -19.31 -2.01
C GLU A 45 -16.66 -19.77 -2.90
N GLU A 46 -15.79 -18.85 -3.34
CA GLU A 46 -14.72 -19.17 -4.31
C GLU A 46 -13.31 -18.68 -3.91
N MET A 47 -13.08 -18.41 -2.62
CA MET A 47 -11.73 -18.03 -2.21
C MET A 47 -10.77 -19.21 -2.36
N PRO A 48 -9.59 -18.98 -3.00
CA PRO A 48 -8.64 -20.05 -3.27
C PRO A 48 -7.82 -20.48 -2.04
N PHE A 49 -8.20 -20.00 -0.85
CA PHE A 49 -7.46 -20.24 0.40
C PHE A 49 -8.03 -21.41 1.19
N ALA A 50 -7.16 -22.10 1.93
CA ALA A 50 -7.60 -23.10 2.89
C ALA A 50 -8.52 -22.47 3.96
N PRO A 51 -9.54 -23.19 4.45
CA PRO A 51 -10.49 -22.61 5.43
C PRO A 51 -9.87 -22.15 6.75
N ASP A 52 -8.71 -22.66 7.08
CA ASP A 52 -7.93 -22.35 8.29
C ASP A 52 -6.68 -21.50 8.01
N ALA A 53 -6.53 -21.00 6.78
CA ALA A 53 -5.41 -20.13 6.43
C ALA A 53 -5.44 -18.83 7.24
N GLU A 54 -4.30 -18.44 7.78
CA GLU A 54 -4.10 -17.08 8.27
C GLU A 54 -4.03 -16.12 7.08
N LEU A 55 -4.84 -15.07 7.12
CA LEU A 55 -4.97 -14.16 6.01
C LEU A 55 -4.59 -12.74 6.42
N MET A 56 -3.85 -12.05 5.54
CA MET A 56 -3.72 -10.61 5.57
C MET A 56 -4.67 -10.00 4.54
N ARG A 57 -5.41 -8.97 4.96
CA ARG A 57 -6.30 -8.19 4.10
C ARG A 57 -5.80 -6.75 3.99
N VAL A 58 -5.82 -6.22 2.77
CA VAL A 58 -5.52 -4.81 2.48
C VAL A 58 -6.69 -4.23 1.68
N ASP A 59 -7.33 -3.20 2.22
CA ASP A 59 -8.43 -2.49 1.56
C ASP A 59 -8.00 -1.08 1.20
N VAL A 60 -7.96 -0.77 -0.08
CA VAL A 60 -7.65 0.58 -0.59
C VAL A 60 -8.97 1.27 -0.89
N LEU A 61 -9.39 2.18 -0.03
CA LEU A 61 -10.75 2.72 -0.02
C LEU A 61 -11.02 3.63 -1.23
N GLY A 62 -12.22 3.49 -1.79
CA GLY A 62 -12.70 4.18 -2.98
C GLY A 62 -13.00 5.67 -2.78
N ILE A 63 -12.08 6.42 -2.16
CA ILE A 63 -12.23 7.86 -1.85
C ILE A 63 -11.98 8.78 -3.05
N ARG A 64 -11.88 8.24 -4.26
CA ARG A 64 -11.62 8.90 -5.56
C ARG A 64 -10.20 9.40 -5.77
N GLN A 65 -9.56 10.00 -4.77
CA GLN A 65 -8.20 10.53 -4.80
C GLN A 65 -7.66 10.64 -3.38
N GLY A 66 -6.35 10.38 -3.22
CA GLY A 66 -5.67 10.33 -1.92
C GLY A 66 -5.49 8.90 -1.45
N ASP A 67 -4.76 8.72 -0.39
CA ASP A 67 -4.51 7.41 0.20
C ASP A 67 -5.36 7.20 1.45
N CYS A 68 -6.11 6.11 1.48
CA CYS A 68 -6.81 5.61 2.66
C CYS A 68 -6.80 4.08 2.58
N ILE A 69 -5.87 3.46 3.29
CA ILE A 69 -5.61 2.03 3.16
C ILE A 69 -5.74 1.39 4.54
N VAL A 70 -6.60 0.40 4.65
CA VAL A 70 -6.76 -0.40 5.87
C VAL A 70 -6.06 -1.73 5.69
N ILE A 71 -5.16 -2.07 6.60
CA ILE A 71 -4.48 -3.36 6.66
C ILE A 71 -4.98 -4.10 7.89
N THR A 72 -5.44 -5.33 7.71
CA THR A 72 -5.87 -6.22 8.80
C THR A 72 -5.11 -7.53 8.70
N CYS A 73 -4.46 -7.94 9.79
CA CYS A 73 -3.75 -9.21 9.89
C CYS A 73 -3.75 -9.68 11.35
N GLY A 74 -3.99 -10.97 11.60
CA GLY A 74 -3.93 -11.57 12.94
C GLY A 74 -4.79 -10.84 14.01
N GLY A 75 -5.91 -10.23 13.59
CA GLY A 75 -6.78 -9.44 14.48
C GLY A 75 -6.33 -8.01 14.73
N GLN A 76 -5.14 -7.61 14.30
CA GLN A 76 -4.63 -6.24 14.39
C GLN A 76 -4.97 -5.43 13.14
N ARG A 77 -5.06 -4.11 13.30
CA ARG A 77 -5.44 -3.18 12.22
C ARG A 77 -4.55 -1.96 12.16
N MET A 78 -4.19 -1.59 10.94
CA MET A 78 -3.48 -0.35 10.65
C MET A 78 -4.24 0.47 9.61
N LEU A 79 -4.38 1.79 9.85
CA LEU A 79 -4.80 2.74 8.83
C LEU A 79 -3.58 3.48 8.28
N VAL A 80 -3.27 3.29 7.02
CA VAL A 80 -2.24 4.05 6.30
C VAL A 80 -2.91 5.25 5.64
N ASP A 81 -2.53 6.43 6.07
CA ASP A 81 -3.16 7.70 5.65
C ASP A 81 -4.69 7.71 5.86
N GLY A 82 -5.40 8.59 5.20
CA GLY A 82 -6.85 8.63 5.37
C GLY A 82 -7.56 9.37 4.24
N GLY A 83 -6.82 10.15 3.46
CA GLY A 83 -7.40 11.02 2.47
C GLY A 83 -7.91 12.34 3.05
N GLU A 84 -8.46 13.15 2.18
CA GLU A 84 -8.99 14.49 2.47
C GLU A 84 -10.36 14.42 3.17
N ASN A 85 -10.58 15.34 4.10
CA ASN A 85 -11.85 15.46 4.83
C ASN A 85 -12.93 16.14 3.98
N GLN A 86 -13.60 15.38 3.13
CA GLN A 86 -14.71 15.83 2.30
C GLN A 86 -15.95 14.95 2.48
N PRO A 87 -17.18 15.49 2.39
CA PRO A 87 -18.40 14.75 2.73
C PRO A 87 -18.58 13.42 2.00
N GLN A 88 -18.23 13.35 0.70
CA GLN A 88 -18.34 12.11 -0.09
C GLN A 88 -17.31 11.07 0.36
N ARG A 89 -16.06 11.50 0.60
CA ARG A 89 -14.97 10.65 1.07
C ARG A 89 -15.23 10.17 2.50
N ASN A 90 -15.73 11.08 3.35
CA ASN A 90 -16.11 10.75 4.72
C ASN A 90 -17.14 9.62 4.78
N ARG A 91 -18.13 9.63 3.88
CA ARG A 91 -19.13 8.55 3.80
C ARG A 91 -18.50 7.21 3.46
N VAL A 92 -17.64 7.15 2.45
CA VAL A 92 -16.94 5.92 2.08
C VAL A 92 -16.20 5.33 3.29
N VAL A 93 -15.43 6.16 3.99
CA VAL A 93 -14.68 5.72 5.18
C VAL A 93 -15.63 5.29 6.30
N ASP A 94 -16.67 6.08 6.62
CA ASP A 94 -17.61 5.76 7.70
C ASP A 94 -18.42 4.48 7.40
N ASP A 95 -18.85 4.30 6.16
CA ASP A 95 -19.59 3.11 5.72
C ASP A 95 -18.71 1.86 5.77
N TYR A 96 -17.46 1.97 5.32
CA TYR A 96 -16.48 0.89 5.41
C TYR A 96 -16.22 0.49 6.86
N LEU A 97 -15.96 1.44 7.75
CA LEU A 97 -15.71 1.17 9.18
C LEU A 97 -16.92 0.49 9.83
N ARG A 98 -18.12 0.99 9.53
CA ARG A 98 -19.37 0.41 10.05
C ARG A 98 -19.61 -1.00 9.54
N ALA A 99 -19.43 -1.24 8.24
CA ALA A 99 -19.63 -2.56 7.62
C ALA A 99 -18.67 -3.62 8.17
N ASN A 100 -17.46 -3.22 8.55
CA ASN A 100 -16.43 -4.11 9.07
C ASN A 100 -16.35 -4.09 10.62
N GLY A 101 -17.22 -3.36 11.33
CA GLY A 101 -17.23 -3.27 12.79
C GLY A 101 -15.93 -2.70 13.37
N ILE A 102 -15.34 -1.71 12.67
CA ILE A 102 -14.06 -1.10 13.05
C ILE A 102 -14.35 0.19 13.84
N ASP A 103 -14.01 0.19 15.10
CA ASP A 103 -14.10 1.33 16.02
C ASP A 103 -12.74 1.73 16.61
N HIS A 104 -11.71 0.97 16.32
CA HIS A 104 -10.35 1.13 16.84
C HIS A 104 -9.30 0.63 15.84
N PHE A 105 -8.07 1.14 15.96
CA PHE A 105 -6.88 0.69 15.23
C PHE A 105 -5.71 0.50 16.20
N ASP A 106 -4.86 -0.49 15.97
CA ASP A 106 -3.58 -0.62 16.68
C ASP A 106 -2.64 0.51 16.23
N TYR A 107 -2.63 0.81 14.94
CA TYR A 107 -1.75 1.85 14.38
C TYR A 107 -2.48 2.75 13.39
N PHE A 108 -2.20 4.05 13.46
CA PHE A 108 -2.25 4.91 12.29
C PHE A 108 -0.82 5.08 11.75
N PHE A 109 -0.65 4.96 10.46
CA PHE A 109 0.58 5.32 9.78
C PHE A 109 0.31 6.53 8.88
N LEU A 110 0.93 7.66 9.20
CA LEU A 110 0.93 8.85 8.37
C LEU A 110 2.18 8.86 7.51
N THR A 111 2.03 8.83 6.19
CA THR A 111 3.16 8.87 5.26
C THR A 111 3.76 10.27 5.14
N HIS A 112 2.92 11.29 5.06
CA HIS A 112 3.31 12.71 5.05
C HIS A 112 2.11 13.63 5.32
N ALA A 113 2.36 14.92 5.54
CA ALA A 113 1.38 15.85 6.09
C ALA A 113 0.64 16.69 5.00
N HIS A 114 0.32 16.12 3.84
CA HIS A 114 -0.65 16.72 2.92
C HIS A 114 -2.09 16.39 3.33
N ASP A 115 -3.03 17.21 2.88
CA ASP A 115 -4.45 17.11 3.20
C ASP A 115 -5.08 15.80 2.69
N ASP A 116 -4.73 15.37 1.49
CA ASP A 116 -5.21 14.13 0.87
C ASP A 116 -4.57 12.84 1.46
N HIS A 117 -3.85 12.98 2.59
CA HIS A 117 -3.32 11.87 3.39
C HIS A 117 -3.73 11.96 4.87
N LEU A 118 -3.69 13.16 5.46
CA LEU A 118 -3.75 13.34 6.92
C LEU A 118 -5.17 13.60 7.46
N GLU A 119 -6.02 14.32 6.72
CA GLU A 119 -7.21 14.95 7.30
C GLU A 119 -8.26 13.95 7.84
N GLN A 120 -8.41 12.79 7.22
CA GLN A 120 -9.33 11.76 7.73
C GLN A 120 -8.86 11.16 9.04
N GLN A 121 -7.54 10.96 9.23
CA GLN A 121 -7.04 10.50 10.53
C GLN A 121 -7.41 11.48 11.64
N GLN A 122 -7.26 12.78 11.39
CA GLN A 122 -7.70 13.81 12.34
C GLN A 122 -9.21 13.75 12.59
N ARG A 123 -10.01 13.55 11.55
CA ARG A 123 -11.46 13.44 11.65
C ARG A 123 -11.88 12.21 12.46
N LEU A 124 -11.25 11.06 12.20
CA LEU A 124 -11.56 9.81 12.89
C LEU A 124 -11.27 9.91 14.39
N ILE A 125 -10.13 10.48 14.79
CA ILE A 125 -9.82 10.72 16.20
C ILE A 125 -10.90 11.62 16.86
N LYS A 126 -11.36 12.68 16.18
CA LYS A 126 -12.46 13.53 16.69
C LYS A 126 -13.77 12.77 16.86
N LYS A 127 -14.00 11.71 16.10
CA LYS A 127 -15.17 10.82 16.18
C LYS A 127 -15.02 9.70 17.20
N GLY A 128 -13.85 9.58 17.85
CA GLY A 128 -13.58 8.53 18.82
C GLY A 128 -12.99 7.26 18.21
N VAL A 129 -12.72 7.24 16.89
CA VAL A 129 -11.99 6.15 16.25
C VAL A 129 -10.51 6.53 16.23
N ALA A 130 -9.73 5.95 17.12
CA ALA A 130 -8.36 6.35 17.37
C ALA A 130 -7.40 5.14 17.30
N PRO A 131 -6.10 5.37 17.07
CA PRO A 131 -5.10 4.32 17.17
C PRO A 131 -4.53 4.25 18.59
N ASP A 132 -3.89 3.11 18.92
CA ASP A 132 -3.01 3.01 20.07
C ASP A 132 -1.75 3.83 19.88
N VAL A 133 -1.20 3.87 18.65
CA VAL A 133 0.02 4.59 18.30
C VAL A 133 -0.10 5.22 16.92
N LEU A 134 0.34 6.49 16.78
CA LEU A 134 0.62 7.07 15.48
C LEU A 134 2.07 6.82 15.08
N LEU A 135 2.27 6.17 13.93
CA LEU A 135 3.57 6.06 13.25
C LEU A 135 3.69 7.20 12.24
N SER A 136 4.77 7.97 12.30
CA SER A 136 4.95 9.13 11.40
C SER A 136 6.42 9.36 11.09
N PRO A 137 6.77 9.84 9.87
CA PRO A 137 8.12 10.33 9.60
C PRO A 137 8.45 11.61 10.36
N TYR A 138 7.46 12.32 10.88
CA TYR A 138 7.64 13.57 11.60
C TYR A 138 7.81 13.35 13.09
N SER A 139 8.61 14.21 13.69
CA SER A 139 8.85 14.28 15.14
C SER A 139 8.07 15.44 15.77
N GLU A 140 8.17 15.56 17.09
CA GLU A 140 7.64 16.72 17.82
C GLU A 140 8.26 18.04 17.36
N ASP A 141 9.50 18.02 16.87
CA ASP A 141 10.25 19.22 16.45
C ASP A 141 9.88 19.68 15.04
N ASP A 142 9.28 18.82 14.22
CA ASP A 142 8.86 19.19 12.86
C ASP A 142 7.68 20.18 12.90
N SER A 143 7.70 21.16 11.97
CA SER A 143 6.74 22.26 11.97
C SER A 143 6.16 22.51 10.57
N TYR A 144 5.06 21.85 10.29
CA TYR A 144 4.18 22.11 9.14
C TYR A 144 2.77 22.41 9.66
N THR A 145 2.00 23.24 8.99
CA THR A 145 0.70 23.73 9.51
C THR A 145 -0.23 22.58 9.89
N LEU A 146 -0.52 21.66 8.97
CA LEU A 146 -1.39 20.52 9.23
C LEU A 146 -0.80 19.56 10.26
N TRP A 147 0.51 19.35 10.25
CA TRP A 147 1.19 18.52 11.23
C TRP A 147 1.09 19.11 12.64
N ASN A 148 1.27 20.44 12.80
CA ASN A 148 1.13 21.10 14.09
C ASN A 148 -0.29 20.96 14.66
N ASP A 149 -1.31 21.04 13.81
CA ASP A 149 -2.69 20.82 14.22
C ASP A 149 -2.92 19.39 14.64
N TYR A 150 -2.34 18.45 13.92
CA TYR A 150 -2.45 17.02 14.23
C TYR A 150 -1.72 16.69 15.54
N LYS A 151 -0.50 17.16 15.75
CA LYS A 151 0.23 16.99 17.03
C LYS A 151 -0.57 17.46 18.23
N ARG A 152 -1.19 18.66 18.14
CA ARG A 152 -2.04 19.17 19.24
C ARG A 152 -3.22 18.24 19.52
N GLN A 153 -3.80 17.66 18.49
CA GLN A 153 -4.91 16.72 18.65
C GLN A 153 -4.46 15.41 19.27
N LEU A 154 -3.31 14.84 18.84
CA LEU A 154 -2.72 13.63 19.41
C LEU A 154 -2.45 13.82 20.91
N ASN A 155 -1.78 14.91 21.27
CA ASN A 155 -1.47 15.24 22.65
C ASN A 155 -2.74 15.37 23.50
N LYS A 156 -3.78 16.03 22.96
CA LYS A 156 -5.08 16.16 23.65
C LYS A 156 -5.78 14.80 23.85
N ALA A 157 -5.64 13.89 22.89
CA ALA A 157 -6.24 12.56 22.93
C ALA A 157 -5.38 11.54 23.70
N GLY A 158 -4.15 11.90 24.10
CA GLY A 158 -3.22 11.00 24.75
C GLY A 158 -2.66 9.90 23.84
N ILE A 159 -2.66 10.13 22.52
CA ILE A 159 -2.19 9.15 21.53
C ILE A 159 -0.67 9.29 21.37
N PRO A 160 0.12 8.24 21.64
CA PRO A 160 1.56 8.24 21.46
C PRO A 160 1.99 8.44 20.02
N LEU A 161 3.03 9.24 19.81
CA LEU A 161 3.71 9.41 18.53
C LEU A 161 5.00 8.56 18.52
N GLN A 162 5.10 7.65 17.57
CA GLN A 162 6.33 6.94 17.24
C GLN A 162 6.91 7.51 15.95
N THR A 163 8.02 8.25 16.06
CA THR A 163 8.74 8.69 14.87
C THR A 163 9.46 7.51 14.22
N ILE A 164 9.18 7.29 12.95
CA ILE A 164 9.80 6.23 12.15
C ILE A 164 10.98 6.76 11.34
N ALA A 165 11.99 5.93 11.21
CA ALA A 165 13.18 6.16 10.39
C ALA A 165 13.34 5.03 9.38
N THR A 166 14.23 5.19 8.42
CA THR A 166 14.60 4.11 7.50
C THR A 166 15.08 2.88 8.27
N GLY A 167 14.54 1.73 7.90
CA GLY A 167 14.85 0.45 8.54
C GLY A 167 14.04 0.17 9.81
N TYR A 168 13.18 1.09 10.25
CA TYR A 168 12.20 0.78 11.29
C TYR A 168 11.24 -0.31 10.77
N VAL A 169 10.82 -1.22 11.64
CA VAL A 169 9.90 -2.30 11.31
C VAL A 169 8.76 -2.31 12.32
N THR A 170 7.54 -2.40 11.82
CA THR A 170 6.34 -2.67 12.63
C THR A 170 5.83 -4.06 12.32
N GLU A 171 5.52 -4.84 13.33
CA GLU A 171 4.77 -6.08 13.19
C GLU A 171 3.27 -5.80 13.31
N LEU A 172 2.48 -6.46 12.48
CA LEU A 172 1.03 -6.35 12.45
C LEU A 172 0.43 -7.75 12.27
N GLY A 173 0.18 -8.46 13.35
CA GLY A 173 -0.51 -9.74 13.35
C GLY A 173 0.11 -10.83 12.46
N GLY A 174 1.44 -10.86 12.34
CA GLY A 174 2.19 -11.78 11.46
C GLY A 174 2.69 -11.15 10.16
N ALA A 175 2.13 -10.01 9.75
CA ALA A 175 2.69 -9.19 8.68
C ALA A 175 3.75 -8.24 9.24
N THR A 176 4.64 -7.77 8.37
CA THR A 176 5.66 -6.76 8.70
C THR A 176 5.59 -5.59 7.74
N LEU A 177 5.84 -4.38 8.26
CA LEU A 177 6.06 -3.18 7.46
C LEU A 177 7.47 -2.67 7.72
N THR A 178 8.31 -2.66 6.69
CA THR A 178 9.64 -2.03 6.73
C THR A 178 9.57 -0.66 6.08
N TYR A 179 9.96 0.37 6.83
CA TYR A 179 9.82 1.75 6.39
C TYR A 179 11.11 2.30 5.79
N TYR A 180 10.94 3.16 4.78
CA TYR A 180 12.02 3.90 4.13
C TYR A 180 11.65 5.37 4.07
N ARG A 181 12.55 6.20 4.51
CA ARG A 181 12.39 7.66 4.54
C ARG A 181 13.70 8.34 4.22
N ARG A 182 13.68 9.26 3.27
CA ARG A 182 14.79 10.18 3.06
C ARG A 182 14.67 11.37 4.02
N ASN A 183 15.68 11.59 4.85
CA ASN A 183 15.67 12.63 5.90
C ASN A 183 16.76 13.66 5.65
N GLU A 184 16.64 14.43 4.55
CA GLU A 184 17.56 15.50 4.20
C GLU A 184 16.83 16.85 4.21
N LYS A 185 17.57 17.93 4.52
CA LYS A 185 17.01 19.28 4.47
C LYS A 185 16.74 19.72 3.02
N GLY A 186 15.66 20.45 2.81
CA GLY A 186 15.33 21.04 1.51
C GLY A 186 14.53 20.14 0.57
N LEU A 187 14.17 18.94 0.99
CA LEU A 187 13.23 18.10 0.24
C LEU A 187 11.82 18.68 0.28
N THR A 188 11.06 18.45 -0.79
CA THR A 188 9.62 18.71 -0.78
C THR A 188 8.93 17.74 0.19
N MET A 189 7.72 18.06 0.66
CA MET A 189 6.96 17.21 1.56
C MET A 189 6.74 15.81 0.97
N ASN A 190 6.47 15.70 -0.34
CA ASN A 190 6.37 14.42 -1.03
C ASN A 190 7.68 13.62 -0.97
N ASN A 191 8.82 14.25 -1.21
CA ASN A 191 10.11 13.58 -1.12
C ASN A 191 10.53 13.25 0.32
N HIS A 192 9.87 13.83 1.31
CA HIS A 192 9.97 13.47 2.73
C HIS A 192 9.02 12.36 3.16
N SER A 193 8.11 11.92 2.27
CA SER A 193 7.18 10.83 2.61
C SER A 193 7.93 9.59 3.07
N ALA A 194 7.38 8.92 4.07
CA ALA A 194 7.78 7.56 4.38
C ALA A 194 7.01 6.60 3.47
N CYS A 195 7.73 5.78 2.74
CA CYS A 195 7.17 4.63 2.04
C CYS A 195 7.44 3.35 2.83
N ALA A 196 6.71 2.27 2.54
CA ALA A 196 6.85 1.02 3.26
C ALA A 196 6.74 -0.20 2.34
N MET A 197 7.52 -1.23 2.66
CA MET A 197 7.30 -2.58 2.16
C MET A 197 6.46 -3.33 3.17
N LEU A 198 5.24 -3.67 2.79
CA LEU A 198 4.37 -4.59 3.52
C LEU A 198 4.66 -6.01 3.05
N GLN A 199 4.89 -6.91 3.98
CA GLN A 199 5.19 -8.32 3.71
C GLN A 199 4.42 -9.24 4.65
N PHE A 200 3.82 -10.30 4.09
CA PHE A 200 3.22 -11.40 4.82
C PHE A 200 3.59 -12.70 4.10
N GLY A 201 4.36 -13.57 4.76
CA GLY A 201 5.00 -14.68 4.07
C GLY A 201 5.87 -14.20 2.90
N ASP A 202 5.62 -14.73 1.69
CA ASP A 202 6.27 -14.32 0.46
C ASP A 202 5.54 -13.18 -0.26
N ALA A 203 4.28 -12.91 0.10
CA ALA A 203 3.46 -11.86 -0.49
C ALA A 203 3.96 -10.46 -0.09
N ARG A 204 4.18 -9.59 -1.07
CA ARG A 204 4.80 -8.28 -0.88
C ARG A 204 4.03 -7.16 -1.59
N MET A 205 3.74 -6.09 -0.86
CA MET A 205 3.14 -4.88 -1.40
C MET A 205 3.98 -3.64 -1.06
N PHE A 206 4.36 -2.86 -2.08
CA PHE A 206 5.07 -1.61 -1.86
C PHE A 206 4.10 -0.43 -1.79
N LEU A 207 4.03 0.19 -0.63
CA LEU A 207 3.26 1.40 -0.33
C LEU A 207 4.16 2.62 -0.57
N ALA A 208 4.09 3.20 -1.75
CA ALA A 208 5.04 4.23 -2.17
C ALA A 208 4.75 5.62 -1.60
N ALA A 209 3.60 5.84 -0.95
CA ALA A 209 3.17 7.19 -0.59
C ALA A 209 3.27 8.15 -1.80
N ASP A 210 3.85 9.35 -1.58
CA ASP A 210 4.02 10.35 -2.63
C ASP A 210 5.48 10.61 -3.02
N ILE A 211 6.37 9.62 -2.77
CA ILE A 211 7.79 9.76 -3.09
C ILE A 211 8.01 10.16 -4.57
N GLY A 212 8.66 11.29 -4.78
CA GLY A 212 9.06 11.75 -6.10
C GLY A 212 10.29 11.04 -6.65
N GLY A 213 10.62 11.32 -7.91
CA GLY A 213 11.74 10.66 -8.60
C GLY A 213 13.10 10.85 -7.91
N GLU A 214 13.28 11.92 -7.16
CA GLU A 214 14.49 12.15 -6.39
C GLU A 214 14.67 11.12 -5.26
N THR A 215 13.61 10.88 -4.49
CA THR A 215 13.62 9.86 -3.42
C THR A 215 13.67 8.44 -3.99
N GLN A 216 12.98 8.19 -5.11
CA GLN A 216 13.06 6.88 -5.79
C GLN A 216 14.49 6.53 -6.21
N ARG A 217 15.24 7.49 -6.80
CA ARG A 217 16.65 7.27 -7.16
C ARG A 217 17.54 7.09 -5.93
N TRP A 218 17.27 7.86 -4.87
CA TRP A 218 17.98 7.71 -3.61
C TRP A 218 17.79 6.32 -2.99
N LEU A 219 16.56 5.79 -3.02
CA LEU A 219 16.28 4.42 -2.55
C LEU A 219 17.12 3.38 -3.30
N LEU A 220 17.13 3.45 -4.63
CA LEU A 220 17.95 2.52 -5.44
C LEU A 220 19.45 2.68 -5.18
N ALA A 221 19.93 3.91 -5.08
CA ALA A 221 21.35 4.17 -4.86
C ALA A 221 21.81 3.70 -3.46
N THR A 222 20.90 3.74 -2.47
CA THR A 222 21.24 3.42 -1.08
C THR A 222 21.09 1.93 -0.78
N PHE A 223 20.04 1.28 -1.31
CA PHE A 223 19.65 -0.08 -0.90
C PHE A 223 19.73 -1.10 -2.05
N GLY A 224 19.93 -0.67 -3.29
CA GLY A 224 19.81 -1.54 -4.46
C GLY A 224 18.35 -1.85 -4.80
N ALA A 225 18.14 -2.81 -5.71
CA ALA A 225 16.83 -3.16 -6.23
C ALA A 225 16.09 -4.20 -5.36
N GLU A 226 16.83 -5.16 -4.79
CA GLU A 226 16.26 -6.34 -4.11
C GLU A 226 15.23 -6.04 -3.01
N PRO A 227 15.42 -5.04 -2.12
CA PRO A 227 14.45 -4.76 -1.07
C PRO A 227 13.10 -4.29 -1.58
N PHE A 228 13.01 -3.82 -2.83
CA PHE A 228 11.82 -3.16 -3.37
C PHE A 228 10.97 -4.05 -4.27
N ARG A 229 11.47 -5.23 -4.67
CA ARG A 229 10.66 -6.16 -5.46
C ARG A 229 9.35 -6.49 -4.74
N CYS A 230 8.22 -6.40 -5.47
CA CYS A 230 6.89 -6.61 -4.90
C CYS A 230 5.91 -7.19 -5.91
N ASP A 231 4.83 -7.80 -5.43
CA ASP A 231 3.73 -8.28 -6.24
C ASP A 231 2.77 -7.15 -6.58
N VAL A 232 2.47 -6.33 -5.56
CA VAL A 232 1.52 -5.22 -5.65
C VAL A 232 2.23 -3.90 -5.40
N TYR A 233 1.98 -2.93 -6.26
CA TYR A 233 2.53 -1.58 -6.16
C TYR A 233 1.43 -0.54 -6.00
N LYS A 234 1.30 0.08 -4.81
CA LYS A 234 0.56 1.33 -4.70
C LYS A 234 1.39 2.43 -5.34
N SER A 235 0.92 2.93 -6.46
CA SER A 235 1.69 3.86 -7.30
C SER A 235 2.04 5.15 -6.56
N ALA A 236 3.31 5.58 -6.69
CA ALA A 236 3.80 6.81 -6.08
C ALA A 236 2.99 8.02 -6.55
N HIS A 237 2.69 8.94 -5.63
CA HIS A 237 2.00 10.20 -5.89
C HIS A 237 0.73 9.99 -6.73
N HIS A 238 -0.05 8.98 -6.34
CA HIS A 238 -1.32 8.61 -6.99
C HIS A 238 -1.21 8.37 -8.49
N ASN A 239 -0.03 8.00 -8.99
CA ASN A 239 0.29 7.86 -10.42
C ASN A 239 0.15 9.15 -11.25
N ARG A 240 0.16 10.33 -10.61
CA ARG A 240 0.12 11.64 -11.31
C ARG A 240 1.36 11.93 -12.13
N THR A 241 2.49 11.42 -11.68
CA THR A 241 3.80 11.51 -12.33
C THR A 241 4.32 10.13 -12.64
N ALA A 242 5.16 10.02 -13.68
CA ALA A 242 5.81 8.77 -13.98
C ALA A 242 6.74 8.35 -12.83
N THR A 243 6.70 7.09 -12.47
CA THR A 243 7.70 6.46 -11.61
C THR A 243 9.05 6.46 -12.35
N VAL A 244 10.17 6.65 -11.67
CA VAL A 244 11.50 6.49 -12.27
C VAL A 244 11.60 5.10 -12.90
N THR A 245 12.06 5.04 -14.14
CA THR A 245 12.07 3.80 -14.95
C THR A 245 12.78 2.67 -14.21
N GLU A 246 13.98 2.93 -13.72
CA GLU A 246 14.82 1.97 -13.01
C GLU A 246 14.17 1.52 -11.68
N PHE A 247 13.42 2.42 -11.04
CA PHE A 247 12.70 2.07 -9.81
C PHE A 247 11.49 1.19 -10.09
N LEU A 248 10.74 1.47 -11.14
CA LEU A 248 9.62 0.61 -11.55
C LEU A 248 10.11 -0.76 -12.02
N ASP A 249 11.27 -0.83 -12.67
CA ASP A 249 11.91 -2.09 -13.06
C ASP A 249 12.39 -2.89 -11.83
N ALA A 250 12.89 -2.21 -10.80
CA ALA A 250 13.28 -2.83 -9.52
C ALA A 250 12.07 -3.35 -8.74
N LEU A 251 10.97 -2.59 -8.71
CA LEU A 251 9.70 -3.04 -8.12
C LEU A 251 9.14 -4.27 -8.83
N SER A 252 9.22 -4.30 -10.16
CA SER A 252 8.73 -5.39 -11.01
C SER A 252 7.34 -5.92 -10.61
N PRO A 253 6.34 -5.05 -10.41
CA PRO A 253 5.07 -5.45 -9.84
C PRO A 253 4.21 -6.18 -10.85
N SER A 254 3.42 -7.14 -10.36
CA SER A 254 2.40 -7.84 -11.15
C SER A 254 1.09 -7.06 -11.21
N LEU A 255 0.87 -6.13 -10.29
CA LEU A 255 -0.32 -5.30 -10.19
C LEU A 255 0.02 -3.91 -9.66
N ALA A 256 -0.58 -2.87 -10.25
CA ALA A 256 -0.51 -1.51 -9.73
C ALA A 256 -1.88 -1.03 -9.21
N ILE A 257 -1.85 -0.25 -8.12
CA ILE A 257 -3.02 0.43 -7.58
C ILE A 257 -2.80 1.94 -7.71
N ASN A 258 -3.68 2.59 -8.46
CA ASN A 258 -3.65 4.02 -8.70
C ASN A 258 -4.72 4.70 -7.83
N THR A 259 -4.28 5.44 -6.82
CA THR A 259 -5.17 6.10 -5.84
C THR A 259 -5.67 7.46 -6.36
N ASN A 260 -6.15 7.48 -7.62
CA ASN A 260 -6.66 8.66 -8.31
C ASN A 260 -7.70 8.29 -9.37
N THR A 261 -8.22 9.32 -10.06
CA THR A 261 -9.04 9.13 -11.25
C THR A 261 -8.15 8.80 -12.45
N ARG A 262 -8.68 8.01 -13.39
CA ARG A 262 -7.96 7.64 -14.60
C ARG A 262 -7.48 8.84 -15.41
N SER A 263 -8.29 9.88 -15.53
CA SER A 263 -7.94 11.08 -16.29
C SER A 263 -6.68 11.80 -15.77
N SER A 264 -6.35 11.62 -14.50
CA SER A 264 -5.22 12.31 -13.85
C SER A 264 -3.91 11.51 -13.89
N THR A 265 -3.92 10.29 -14.44
CA THR A 265 -2.81 9.32 -14.34
C THR A 265 -2.13 8.99 -15.66
N LYS A 266 -2.49 9.66 -16.73
CA LYS A 266 -2.08 9.32 -18.12
C LYS A 266 -0.59 9.07 -18.34
N THR A 267 0.29 9.84 -17.69
CA THR A 267 1.75 9.66 -17.84
C THR A 267 2.24 8.39 -17.17
N GLY A 268 1.77 8.10 -15.96
CA GLY A 268 2.09 6.87 -15.25
C GLY A 268 1.47 5.63 -15.91
N GLU A 269 0.24 5.76 -16.46
CA GLU A 269 -0.41 4.69 -17.23
C GLU A 269 0.45 4.23 -18.41
N ASN A 270 1.01 5.16 -19.18
CA ASN A 270 1.87 4.83 -20.33
C ASN A 270 3.08 3.99 -19.94
N GLN A 271 3.60 4.18 -18.71
CA GLN A 271 4.70 3.35 -18.21
C GLN A 271 4.23 1.94 -17.82
N GLN A 272 3.06 1.86 -17.18
CA GLN A 272 2.44 0.59 -16.79
C GLN A 272 2.06 -0.21 -18.03
N ASP A 273 1.50 0.45 -19.07
CA ASP A 273 1.16 -0.20 -20.34
C ASP A 273 2.38 -0.81 -21.05
N ARG A 274 3.50 -0.09 -21.08
CA ARG A 274 4.74 -0.57 -21.73
C ARG A 274 5.34 -1.80 -21.05
N ARG A 275 4.93 -2.09 -19.81
CA ARG A 275 5.39 -3.23 -19.00
C ARG A 275 4.29 -4.27 -18.80
N ASP A 276 3.17 -4.11 -19.48
CA ASP A 276 1.99 -4.96 -19.30
C ASP A 276 1.55 -5.08 -17.83
N ILE A 277 1.73 -4.02 -17.02
CA ILE A 277 1.32 -3.99 -15.62
C ILE A 277 -0.18 -3.65 -15.58
N PRO A 278 -1.05 -4.59 -15.18
CA PRO A 278 -2.46 -4.31 -14.95
C PRO A 278 -2.64 -3.42 -13.73
N ARG A 279 -3.79 -2.74 -13.67
CA ARG A 279 -4.02 -1.74 -12.63
C ARG A 279 -5.48 -1.55 -12.28
N TYR A 280 -5.68 -1.12 -11.05
CA TYR A 280 -6.95 -0.68 -10.52
C TYR A 280 -6.92 0.82 -10.20
N TYR A 281 -8.12 1.42 -10.15
CA TYR A 281 -8.29 2.84 -9.79
C TYR A 281 -9.31 2.96 -8.67
N ILE A 282 -8.97 3.62 -7.57
CA ILE A 282 -9.90 3.84 -6.45
C ILE A 282 -11.10 4.73 -6.82
N SER A 283 -11.05 5.40 -7.98
CA SER A 283 -12.19 6.18 -8.46
C SER A 283 -13.36 5.33 -8.94
N THR A 284 -13.16 4.03 -9.14
CA THR A 284 -14.20 3.07 -9.53
C THR A 284 -14.87 2.44 -8.31
N GLY A 285 -14.16 2.29 -7.20
CA GLY A 285 -14.65 1.70 -5.96
C GLY A 285 -13.50 1.26 -5.07
N THR A 286 -13.81 0.69 -3.92
CA THR A 286 -12.82 0.13 -3.00
C THR A 286 -12.16 -1.09 -3.62
N ILE A 287 -10.84 -1.17 -3.50
CA ILE A 287 -10.05 -2.31 -3.98
C ILE A 287 -9.69 -3.16 -2.77
N HIS A 288 -10.04 -4.43 -2.84
CA HIS A 288 -9.78 -5.41 -1.80
C HIS A 288 -8.69 -6.37 -2.25
N LEU A 289 -7.72 -6.60 -1.39
CA LEU A 289 -6.65 -7.55 -1.59
C LEU A 289 -6.60 -8.48 -0.39
N LEU A 290 -6.48 -9.76 -0.65
CA LEU A 290 -6.39 -10.80 0.37
C LEU A 290 -5.24 -11.74 0.01
N THR A 291 -4.48 -12.17 1.01
CA THR A 291 -3.36 -13.10 0.81
C THR A 291 -3.20 -14.03 2.01
N ASP A 292 -2.80 -15.26 1.73
CA ASP A 292 -2.33 -16.26 2.70
C ASP A 292 -0.81 -16.24 2.88
N GLY A 293 -0.14 -15.24 2.29
CA GLY A 293 1.31 -15.13 2.29
C GLY A 293 2.00 -15.78 1.08
N SER A 294 1.27 -16.50 0.23
CA SER A 294 1.82 -17.13 -0.98
C SER A 294 1.24 -16.56 -2.26
N GLN A 295 -0.01 -16.17 -2.26
CA GLN A 295 -0.72 -15.64 -3.41
C GLN A 295 -1.65 -14.50 -3.02
N TRP A 296 -1.99 -13.65 -4.01
CA TRP A 296 -2.94 -12.56 -3.84
C TRP A 296 -4.26 -12.86 -4.54
N TYR A 297 -5.36 -12.59 -3.84
CA TYR A 297 -6.69 -12.52 -4.39
C TYR A 297 -7.17 -11.07 -4.38
N VAL A 298 -7.57 -10.54 -5.55
CA VAL A 298 -7.88 -9.11 -5.69
C VAL A 298 -9.21 -8.90 -6.37
N TRP A 299 -10.05 -8.04 -5.81
CA TRP A 299 -11.31 -7.62 -6.42
C TRP A 299 -11.60 -6.15 -6.13
N GLN A 300 -12.56 -5.59 -6.83
CA GLN A 300 -12.98 -4.21 -6.65
C GLN A 300 -14.51 -4.14 -6.57
N GLU A 301 -15.02 -3.42 -5.58
CA GLU A 301 -16.43 -3.04 -5.52
C GLU A 301 -16.73 -1.95 -6.56
N GLU A 302 -17.90 -2.02 -7.19
CA GLU A 302 -18.38 -0.99 -8.11
C GLU A 302 -19.06 0.19 -7.39
#